data_43fd17bc76cb32a159327c443c918c46
#
_entry.id   43fd17bc76cb32a159327c443c918c46
#
_cell.length_a   1.000
_cell.length_b   1.000
_cell.length_c   1.000
_cell.angle_alpha   90.00
_cell.angle_beta   90.00
_cell.angle_gamma   90.00
#
_symmetry.space_group_name_H-M   'P 1'
#
loop_
_entity.id
_entity.type
_entity.pdbx_description
1 polymer ?
#
loop_
_entity_poly.entity_id
_entity_poly.type
_entity_poly.pdbx_seq_one_letter_code
_entity_poly.pdbx_strand_id
1 'polypeptide(L)' 'METAIVKAACAIGAGIAIGFGAIGPAVGEGNAVGKALEGMARQPEMASLLRTNMILGCAITESTGIYSLVIALLLLFVF' A
#
# COMPACT_ATOMS: atom_id res chain seq x y z
N MET A 1 -23.34 15.12 21.13
CA MET A 1 -22.88 15.89 19.95
C MET A 1 -21.36 15.86 19.78
N GLU A 2 -20.59 16.16 20.83
CA GLU A 2 -19.13 16.09 20.76
C GLU A 2 -18.62 14.72 20.33
N THR A 3 -19.21 13.65 20.89
CA THR A 3 -18.83 12.28 20.51
C THR A 3 -19.13 11.99 19.05
N ALA A 4 -20.26 12.48 18.54
CA ALA A 4 -20.62 12.31 17.14
C ALA A 4 -19.66 13.07 16.22
N ILE A 5 -19.26 14.27 16.61
CA ILE A 5 -18.27 15.08 15.86
C ILE A 5 -16.92 14.39 15.85
N VAL A 6 -16.47 13.87 16.99
CA VAL A 6 -15.19 13.14 17.09
C VAL A 6 -15.23 11.88 16.23
N LYS A 7 -16.30 11.12 16.28
CA LYS A 7 -16.44 9.90 15.46
C LYS A 7 -16.46 10.21 13.97
N ALA A 8 -17.16 11.29 13.58
CA ALA A 8 -17.15 11.72 12.18
C ALA A 8 -15.76 12.12 11.72
N ALA A 9 -15.04 12.88 12.54
CA ALA A 9 -13.67 13.29 12.25
C ALA A 9 -12.75 12.07 12.13
N CYS A 10 -12.88 11.09 13.03
CA CYS A 10 -12.09 9.86 12.99
C CYS A 10 -12.39 9.03 11.74
N ALA A 11 -13.66 8.94 11.34
CA ALA A 11 -14.04 8.22 10.13
C ALA A 11 -13.46 8.87 8.88
N ILE A 12 -13.51 10.19 8.79
CA ILE A 12 -12.91 10.95 7.69
C ILE A 12 -11.40 10.78 7.70
N GLY A 13 -10.77 10.90 8.88
CA GLY A 13 -9.33 10.69 9.04
C GLY A 13 -8.89 9.30 8.62
N ALA A 14 -9.67 8.28 8.97
CA ALA A 14 -9.39 6.89 8.57
C ALA A 14 -9.45 6.74 7.05
N GLY A 15 -10.45 7.31 6.40
CA GLY A 15 -10.57 7.29 4.95
C GLY A 15 -9.40 7.98 4.27
N ILE A 16 -8.99 9.14 4.79
CA ILE A 16 -7.83 9.88 4.26
C ILE A 16 -6.54 9.08 4.47
N ALA A 17 -6.36 8.51 5.66
CA ALA A 17 -5.15 7.75 5.99
C ALA A 17 -4.95 6.59 5.03
N ILE A 18 -5.97 5.74 4.85
CA ILE A 18 -5.86 4.57 3.99
C ILE A 18 -5.89 4.95 2.51
N GLY A 19 -6.71 5.94 2.14
CA GLY A 19 -6.84 6.39 0.76
C GLY A 19 -5.54 6.99 0.23
N PHE A 20 -4.99 7.96 0.91
CA PHE A 20 -3.72 8.59 0.51
C PHE A 20 -2.52 7.70 0.78
N GLY A 21 -2.55 6.94 1.89
CA GLY A 21 -1.47 6.02 2.23
C GLY A 21 -1.29 4.87 1.24
N ALA A 22 -2.34 4.49 0.53
CA ALA A 22 -2.28 3.45 -0.48
C ALA A 22 -1.78 3.94 -1.84
N ILE A 23 -1.80 5.25 -2.11
CA ILE A 23 -1.40 5.80 -3.41
C ILE A 23 0.07 5.48 -3.72
N GLY A 24 0.97 5.76 -2.78
CA GLY A 24 2.40 5.52 -2.97
C GLY A 24 2.71 4.06 -3.26
N PRO A 25 2.33 3.12 -2.38
CA PRO A 25 2.53 1.70 -2.62
C PRO A 25 1.91 1.20 -3.92
N ALA A 26 0.68 1.60 -4.23
CA ALA A 26 0.00 1.16 -5.45
C ALA A 26 0.73 1.61 -6.71
N VAL A 27 1.15 2.87 -6.77
CA VAL A 27 1.90 3.41 -7.91
C VAL A 27 3.28 2.77 -8.00
N GLY A 28 3.98 2.68 -6.87
CA GLY A 28 5.32 2.08 -6.83
C GLY A 28 5.32 0.62 -7.22
N GLU A 29 4.39 -0.17 -6.69
CA GLU A 29 4.26 -1.58 -7.01
C GLU A 29 3.87 -1.78 -8.47
N GLY A 30 2.92 -1.01 -8.98
CA GLY A 30 2.52 -1.07 -10.39
C GLY A 30 3.69 -0.81 -11.31
N ASN A 31 4.50 0.19 -11.00
CA ASN A 31 5.71 0.52 -11.74
C ASN A 31 6.72 -0.61 -11.70
N ALA A 32 6.98 -1.16 -10.52
CA ALA A 32 7.93 -2.25 -10.33
C ALA A 32 7.50 -3.51 -11.08
N VAL A 33 6.22 -3.85 -11.01
CA VAL A 33 5.65 -5.01 -11.71
C VAL A 33 5.77 -4.84 -13.22
N GLY A 34 5.43 -3.64 -13.75
CA GLY A 34 5.57 -3.37 -15.16
C GLY A 34 7.00 -3.54 -15.66
N LYS A 35 7.96 -2.99 -14.93
CA LYS A 35 9.38 -3.11 -15.29
C LYS A 35 9.90 -4.54 -15.16
N ALA A 36 9.47 -5.26 -14.13
CA ALA A 36 9.85 -6.66 -13.96
C ALA A 36 9.33 -7.53 -15.12
N LEU A 37 8.08 -7.31 -15.54
CA LEU A 37 7.49 -8.03 -16.66
C LEU A 37 8.22 -7.73 -17.97
N GLU A 38 8.59 -6.47 -18.21
CA GLU A 38 9.41 -6.09 -19.37
C GLU A 38 10.76 -6.81 -19.33
N GLY A 39 11.41 -6.84 -18.18
CA GLY A 39 12.69 -7.52 -18.01
C GLY A 39 12.59 -9.02 -18.27
N MET A 40 11.53 -9.65 -17.78
CA MET A 40 11.26 -11.07 -18.02
C MET A 40 11.05 -11.36 -19.50
N ALA A 41 10.38 -10.47 -20.21
CA ALA A 41 10.13 -10.60 -21.64
C ALA A 41 11.42 -10.46 -22.44
N ARG A 42 12.33 -9.58 -22.03
CA ARG A 42 13.61 -9.36 -22.72
C ARG A 42 14.65 -10.42 -22.39
N GLN A 43 14.62 -10.91 -21.15
CA GLN A 43 15.58 -11.89 -20.64
C GLN A 43 14.86 -13.03 -19.93
N PRO A 44 14.25 -13.95 -20.70
CA PRO A 44 13.48 -15.04 -20.09
C PRO A 44 14.29 -15.91 -19.10
N GLU A 45 15.60 -16.00 -19.31
CA GLU A 45 16.49 -16.75 -18.42
C GLU A 45 16.61 -16.11 -17.03
N MET A 46 16.26 -14.82 -16.92
CA MET A 46 16.27 -14.09 -15.65
C MET A 46 14.89 -14.02 -14.99
N ALA A 47 13.88 -14.63 -15.57
CA ALA A 47 12.49 -14.50 -15.11
C ALA A 47 12.32 -14.91 -13.64
N SER A 48 12.96 -16.00 -13.22
CA SER A 48 12.86 -16.47 -11.83
C SER A 48 13.46 -15.47 -10.84
N LEU A 49 14.63 -14.93 -11.14
CA LEU A 49 15.30 -13.93 -10.30
C LEU A 49 14.50 -12.63 -10.25
N LEU A 50 14.01 -12.15 -11.39
CA LEU A 50 13.22 -10.92 -11.48
C LEU A 50 11.93 -11.04 -10.70
N ARG A 51 11.25 -12.18 -10.79
CA ARG A 51 10.02 -12.45 -10.06
C ARG A 51 10.25 -12.43 -8.56
N THR A 52 11.28 -13.10 -8.09
CA THR A 52 11.63 -13.14 -6.66
C THR A 52 11.91 -11.74 -6.12
N ASN A 53 12.71 -10.97 -6.82
CA ASN A 53 13.05 -9.61 -6.40
C ASN A 53 11.84 -8.68 -6.48
N MET A 54 10.97 -8.85 -7.46
CA MET A 54 9.73 -8.10 -7.58
C MET A 54 8.83 -8.34 -6.37
N ILE A 55 8.61 -9.60 -6.01
CA ILE A 55 7.76 -9.96 -4.86
C ILE A 55 8.34 -9.39 -3.57
N LEU A 56 9.65 -9.50 -3.37
CA LEU A 56 10.30 -8.96 -2.18
C LEU A 56 10.16 -7.44 -2.11
N GLY A 57 10.42 -6.75 -3.22
CA GLY A 57 10.28 -5.30 -3.28
C GLY A 57 8.85 -4.83 -3.04
N CYS A 58 7.86 -5.51 -3.62
CA CYS A 58 6.46 -5.19 -3.41
C CYS A 58 6.04 -5.44 -1.96
N ALA A 59 6.52 -6.50 -1.33
CA ALA A 59 6.22 -6.78 0.07
C ALA A 59 6.75 -5.68 0.99
N ILE A 60 7.95 -5.18 0.75
CA ILE A 60 8.54 -4.08 1.51
C ILE A 60 7.73 -2.80 1.32
N THR A 61 7.37 -2.48 0.10
CA THR A 61 6.58 -1.29 -0.24
C THR A 61 5.19 -1.36 0.40
N GLU A 62 4.56 -2.53 0.39
CA GLU A 62 3.23 -2.73 0.96
C GLU A 62 3.21 -2.51 2.47
N SER A 63 4.33 -2.70 3.17
CA SER A 63 4.40 -2.43 4.61
C SER A 63 3.97 -1.00 4.95
N THR A 64 4.29 -0.03 4.11
CA THR A 64 3.90 1.36 4.30
C THR A 64 2.37 1.51 4.23
N GLY A 65 1.73 0.83 3.28
CA GLY A 65 0.26 0.80 3.18
C GLY A 65 -0.37 0.15 4.41
N ILE A 66 0.25 -0.88 4.95
CA ILE A 66 -0.21 -1.55 6.16
C ILE A 66 -0.18 -0.61 7.37
N TYR A 67 0.84 0.23 7.50
CA TYR A 67 0.88 1.24 8.57
C TYR A 67 -0.30 2.21 8.46
N SER A 68 -0.65 2.64 7.26
CA SER A 68 -1.82 3.50 7.03
C SER A 68 -3.10 2.79 7.43
N LEU A 69 -3.22 1.51 7.12
CA LEU A 69 -4.35 0.69 7.52
C LEU A 69 -4.46 0.59 9.04
N VAL A 70 -3.36 0.39 9.74
CA VAL A 70 -3.34 0.33 11.21
C VAL A 70 -3.85 1.64 11.81
N ILE A 71 -3.38 2.78 11.31
CA ILE A 71 -3.85 4.09 11.76
C ILE A 71 -5.35 4.24 11.51
N ALA A 72 -5.83 3.83 10.34
CA ALA A 72 -7.25 3.89 10.00
C ALA A 72 -8.10 3.05 10.97
N LEU A 73 -7.65 1.84 11.28
CA LEU A 73 -8.35 0.96 12.22
C LEU A 73 -8.37 1.54 13.63
N LEU A 74 -7.27 2.15 14.07
CA LEU A 74 -7.23 2.82 15.38
C LEU A 74 -8.22 3.98 15.44
N LEU A 75 -8.31 4.77 14.38
CA LEU A 75 -9.25 5.89 14.34
C LEU A 75 -10.70 5.42 14.35
N LEU A 76 -11.01 4.30 13.70
CA LEU A 76 -12.38 3.78 13.61
C LEU A 76 -12.82 3.07 14.89
N PHE A 77 -11.94 2.35 15.57
CA PHE A 77 -12.34 1.44 16.65
C PHE A 77 -11.82 1.83 18.03
N VAL A 78 -10.73 2.57 18.12
CA VAL A 78 -10.15 2.96 19.41
C VAL A 78 -10.55 4.38 19.79
N PHE A 79 -10.56 5.29 18.86
CA PHE A 79 -10.96 6.68 19.07
C PHE A 79 -12.36 6.92 18.55
#